data_c354af60bb8bbb1c76cd73821fe9ac87
#
_entry.id   c354af60bb8bbb1c76cd73821fe9ac87
#
_cell.length_a   1.000
_cell.length_b   1.000
_cell.length_c   1.000
_cell.angle_alpha   90.00
_cell.angle_beta   90.00
_cell.angle_gamma   90.00
#
_symmetry.space_group_name_H-M   'P 1'
#
loop_
_entity.id
_entity.type
_entity.pdbx_description
1 polymer ?
#
loop_
_entity_poly.entity_id
_entity_poly.type
_entity_poly.pdbx_seq_one_letter_code
_entity_poly.pdbx_strand_id
1 'polypeptide(L)'
;LESDVLVVGGYAGEESPRLAPCALSQETVEGINELLEALGATGAADQLLRLPGAEDAGADTIALIGLGQETTNAAERLAAFRYAAGSATRQLIGAEEIAIDFGTNAPAEIEAVAYGATLGSFSEKGMRGKSASSIKNEAETILIVSEVQPAEAEEALTRALVLGEATKQARHLVNQPPSHLYPESFAQQAQQLVSEYEDVSIEVYNYERLLAEGFGGIAGVGQG
;
A
#
# COMPACT_ATOMS: atom_id res chain seq x y z
N LEU A 1 -0.52 3.38 -21.92
CA LEU A 1 -0.85 3.62 -20.51
C LEU A 1 -0.97 5.14 -20.33
N GLU A 2 -2.05 5.63 -19.79
CA GLU A 2 -2.18 7.04 -19.42
C GLU A 2 -2.41 7.09 -17.92
N SER A 3 -1.63 7.90 -17.20
CA SER A 3 -1.77 8.09 -15.74
C SER A 3 -1.22 9.48 -15.36
N ASP A 4 -1.59 9.99 -14.17
CA ASP A 4 -1.02 11.25 -13.68
C ASP A 4 0.46 11.08 -13.34
N VAL A 5 0.81 9.93 -12.77
CA VAL A 5 2.16 9.64 -12.27
C VAL A 5 2.57 8.21 -12.61
N LEU A 6 3.73 8.07 -13.26
CA LEU A 6 4.44 6.79 -13.36
C LEU A 6 5.49 6.69 -12.25
N VAL A 7 5.36 5.71 -11.38
CA VAL A 7 6.32 5.41 -10.32
C VAL A 7 7.31 4.37 -10.80
N VAL A 8 8.59 4.72 -10.80
CA VAL A 8 9.69 3.81 -11.12
C VAL A 8 10.57 3.58 -9.90
N GLY A 9 11.18 2.40 -9.79
CA GLY A 9 12.07 2.06 -8.70
C GLY A 9 13.52 2.50 -8.95
N GLY A 10 14.24 2.88 -7.89
CA GLY A 10 15.67 3.15 -7.95
C GLY A 10 16.42 2.40 -6.85
N TYR A 11 17.35 1.51 -7.23
CA TYR A 11 18.27 0.88 -6.27
C TYR A 11 19.36 1.85 -5.85
N ALA A 12 19.76 1.80 -4.59
CA ALA A 12 20.88 2.60 -4.09
C ALA A 12 22.19 2.23 -4.82
N GLY A 13 22.91 3.24 -5.29
CA GLY A 13 24.20 3.13 -5.94
C GLY A 13 25.29 3.90 -5.16
N GLU A 14 26.56 3.75 -5.57
CA GLU A 14 27.68 4.41 -4.91
C GLU A 14 27.66 5.94 -5.13
N GLU A 15 27.34 6.40 -6.34
CA GLU A 15 27.31 7.82 -6.73
C GLU A 15 25.87 8.30 -6.96
N SER A 16 25.06 7.49 -7.65
CA SER A 16 23.64 7.77 -7.94
C SER A 16 22.84 6.48 -7.90
N PRO A 17 21.50 6.55 -7.73
CA PRO A 17 20.68 5.36 -7.81
C PRO A 17 20.66 4.80 -9.23
N ARG A 18 20.52 3.50 -9.36
CA ARG A 18 20.29 2.80 -10.62
C ARG A 18 18.81 2.47 -10.75
N LEU A 19 18.17 2.87 -11.85
CA LEU A 19 16.78 2.48 -12.07
C LEU A 19 16.63 0.97 -12.09
N ALA A 20 15.56 0.50 -11.46
CA ALA A 20 15.09 -0.86 -11.65
C ALA A 20 14.62 -1.03 -13.11
N PRO A 21 14.58 -2.26 -13.65
CA PRO A 21 13.99 -2.50 -14.96
C PRO A 21 12.58 -1.87 -15.03
N CYS A 22 12.28 -1.20 -16.12
CA CYS A 22 11.00 -0.56 -16.37
C CYS A 22 10.74 -0.45 -17.88
N ALA A 23 9.53 -0.12 -18.26
CA ALA A 23 9.11 -0.03 -19.67
C ALA A 23 9.55 1.25 -20.40
N LEU A 24 10.30 2.13 -19.73
CA LEU A 24 10.83 3.36 -20.35
C LEU A 24 11.93 3.03 -21.37
N SER A 25 12.05 3.87 -22.40
CA SER A 25 13.12 3.77 -23.39
C SER A 25 14.50 3.99 -22.77
N GLN A 26 15.53 3.47 -23.40
CA GLN A 26 16.90 3.68 -22.96
C GLN A 26 17.28 5.18 -22.92
N GLU A 27 16.81 5.97 -23.86
CA GLU A 27 17.06 7.42 -23.90
C GLU A 27 16.44 8.12 -22.68
N THR A 28 15.20 7.77 -22.32
CA THR A 28 14.53 8.32 -21.13
C THR A 28 15.24 7.88 -19.84
N VAL A 29 15.64 6.61 -19.74
CA VAL A 29 16.40 6.09 -18.59
C VAL A 29 17.74 6.81 -18.41
N GLU A 30 18.48 7.04 -19.51
CA GLU A 30 19.74 7.80 -19.47
C GLU A 30 19.52 9.24 -19.00
N GLY A 31 18.51 9.93 -19.55
CA GLY A 31 18.15 11.28 -19.12
C GLY A 31 17.73 11.37 -17.65
N ILE A 32 16.98 10.38 -17.16
CA ILE A 32 16.63 10.30 -15.73
C ILE A 32 17.88 10.10 -14.88
N ASN A 33 18.80 9.22 -15.25
CA ASN A 33 20.02 8.97 -14.49
C ASN A 33 20.89 10.24 -14.35
N GLU A 34 21.02 11.04 -15.42
CA GLU A 34 21.72 12.33 -15.36
C GLU A 34 21.05 13.31 -14.38
N LEU A 35 19.70 13.36 -14.39
CA LEU A 35 18.95 14.20 -13.44
C LEU A 35 19.12 13.74 -12.00
N LEU A 36 19.10 12.42 -11.76
CA LEU A 36 19.24 11.85 -10.41
C LEU A 36 20.63 12.14 -9.80
N GLU A 37 21.68 12.09 -10.61
CA GLU A 37 23.02 12.48 -10.19
C GLU A 37 23.05 13.98 -9.83
N ALA A 38 22.54 14.84 -10.70
CA ALA A 38 22.50 16.29 -10.47
C ALA A 38 21.68 16.68 -9.21
N LEU A 39 20.63 15.92 -8.89
CA LEU A 39 19.78 16.13 -7.73
C LEU A 39 20.35 15.51 -6.44
N GLY A 40 21.44 14.77 -6.51
CA GLY A 40 22.02 14.06 -5.36
C GLY A 40 21.09 12.95 -4.83
N ALA A 41 20.38 12.30 -5.72
CA ALA A 41 19.55 11.16 -5.35
C ALA A 41 20.38 9.99 -4.84
N THR A 42 19.86 9.24 -3.87
CA THR A 42 20.60 8.11 -3.25
C THR A 42 19.95 6.76 -3.48
N GLY A 43 18.66 6.73 -3.87
CA GLY A 43 17.88 5.50 -3.95
C GLY A 43 17.59 4.84 -2.59
N ALA A 44 17.82 5.57 -1.50
CA ALA A 44 17.49 5.09 -0.16
C ALA A 44 15.98 4.82 -0.04
N ALA A 45 15.63 3.81 0.75
CA ALA A 45 14.22 3.50 1.02
C ALA A 45 13.47 4.75 1.50
N ASP A 46 12.22 4.92 1.07
CA ASP A 46 11.34 6.07 1.34
C ASP A 46 11.72 7.39 0.63
N GLN A 47 12.86 7.47 -0.06
CA GLN A 47 13.20 8.64 -0.87
C GLN A 47 12.34 8.68 -2.11
N LEU A 48 11.51 9.73 -2.26
CA LEU A 48 10.71 9.95 -3.47
C LEU A 48 11.12 11.26 -4.13
N LEU A 49 11.43 11.20 -5.42
CA LEU A 49 11.73 12.35 -6.26
C LEU A 49 10.72 12.42 -7.39
N ARG A 50 10.23 13.64 -7.68
CA ARG A 50 9.33 13.89 -8.80
C ARG A 50 10.10 14.56 -9.92
N LEU A 51 9.99 13.98 -11.10
CA LEU A 51 10.61 14.45 -12.33
C LEU A 51 9.51 14.78 -13.33
N PRO A 52 9.78 15.65 -14.30
CA PRO A 52 8.88 15.85 -15.44
C PRO A 52 8.61 14.52 -16.15
N GLY A 53 7.40 14.37 -16.68
CA GLY A 53 7.07 13.24 -17.53
C GLY A 53 7.90 13.22 -18.81
N ALA A 54 7.99 12.04 -19.41
CA ALA A 54 8.61 11.83 -20.72
C ALA A 54 7.55 11.32 -21.70
N GLU A 55 7.79 11.50 -23.01
CA GLU A 55 6.82 11.14 -24.05
C GLU A 55 6.43 9.64 -24.00
N ASP A 56 7.40 8.78 -23.67
CA ASP A 56 7.21 7.33 -23.57
C ASP A 56 6.72 6.84 -22.17
N ALA A 57 6.65 7.74 -21.20
CA ALA A 57 6.18 7.40 -19.85
C ALA A 57 4.66 7.24 -19.79
N GLY A 58 3.90 7.87 -20.72
CA GLY A 58 2.45 7.90 -20.65
C GLY A 58 1.91 8.53 -19.37
N ALA A 59 2.68 9.45 -18.77
CA ALA A 59 2.33 10.13 -17.53
C ALA A 59 2.90 11.56 -17.52
N ASP A 60 2.18 12.50 -16.89
CA ASP A 60 2.61 13.89 -16.73
C ASP A 60 3.82 14.02 -15.80
N THR A 61 3.97 13.08 -14.89
CA THR A 61 5.05 13.07 -13.89
C THR A 61 5.66 11.67 -13.78
N ILE A 62 6.98 11.61 -13.70
CA ILE A 62 7.70 10.40 -13.28
C ILE A 62 8.10 10.57 -11.81
N ALA A 63 7.75 9.61 -10.96
CA ALA A 63 8.18 9.57 -9.57
C ALA A 63 9.17 8.43 -9.36
N LEU A 64 10.43 8.75 -9.03
CA LEU A 64 11.39 7.75 -8.58
C LEU A 64 11.17 7.48 -7.10
N ILE A 65 10.99 6.22 -6.74
CA ILE A 65 10.97 5.76 -5.33
C ILE A 65 12.18 4.87 -5.05
N GLY A 66 12.89 5.15 -3.94
CA GLY A 66 14.03 4.35 -3.53
C GLY A 66 13.63 2.95 -3.07
N LEU A 67 14.26 1.94 -3.66
CA LEU A 67 14.14 0.51 -3.31
C LEU A 67 15.18 0.07 -2.26
N GLY A 68 16.14 0.96 -1.93
CA GLY A 68 17.28 0.58 -1.09
C GLY A 68 18.31 -0.24 -1.86
N GLN A 69 19.11 -1.06 -1.15
CA GLN A 69 20.13 -1.90 -1.77
C GLN A 69 19.51 -3.00 -2.62
N GLU A 70 20.09 -3.21 -3.81
CA GLU A 70 19.68 -4.35 -4.65
C GLU A 70 20.06 -5.66 -3.95
N THR A 71 19.15 -6.63 -3.97
CA THR A 71 19.36 -7.93 -3.34
C THR A 71 18.95 -9.07 -4.25
N THR A 72 19.65 -10.17 -4.16
CA THR A 72 19.28 -11.45 -4.81
C THR A 72 18.37 -12.30 -3.93
N ASN A 73 18.16 -11.92 -2.68
CA ASN A 73 17.23 -12.58 -1.79
C ASN A 73 15.80 -12.21 -2.15
N ALA A 74 15.02 -13.20 -2.59
CA ALA A 74 13.64 -12.98 -3.04
C ALA A 74 12.75 -12.38 -1.94
N ALA A 75 12.87 -12.81 -0.68
CA ALA A 75 12.06 -12.29 0.41
C ALA A 75 12.37 -10.82 0.72
N GLU A 76 13.64 -10.44 0.68
CA GLU A 76 14.05 -9.04 0.88
C GLU A 76 13.58 -8.17 -0.29
N ARG A 77 13.66 -8.67 -1.53
CA ARG A 77 13.17 -7.95 -2.71
C ARG A 77 11.66 -7.73 -2.64
N LEU A 78 10.88 -8.74 -2.28
CA LEU A 78 9.43 -8.59 -2.08
C LEU A 78 9.11 -7.58 -0.97
N ALA A 79 9.88 -7.59 0.12
CA ALA A 79 9.72 -6.61 1.20
C ALA A 79 10.03 -5.18 0.73
N ALA A 80 11.10 -4.99 -0.07
CA ALA A 80 11.48 -3.70 -0.66
C ALA A 80 10.39 -3.19 -1.62
N PHE A 81 9.88 -4.03 -2.50
CA PHE A 81 8.80 -3.66 -3.44
C PHE A 81 7.52 -3.26 -2.71
N ARG A 82 7.10 -4.06 -1.72
CA ARG A 82 5.95 -3.73 -0.89
C ARG A 82 6.11 -2.40 -0.16
N TYR A 83 7.28 -2.18 0.45
CA TYR A 83 7.56 -0.95 1.17
C TYR A 83 7.58 0.26 0.24
N ALA A 84 8.27 0.16 -0.89
CA ALA A 84 8.39 1.23 -1.88
C ALA A 84 7.04 1.60 -2.49
N ALA A 85 6.23 0.62 -2.89
CA ALA A 85 4.89 0.87 -3.41
C ALA A 85 3.98 1.58 -2.39
N GLY A 86 4.01 1.14 -1.13
CA GLY A 86 3.27 1.78 -0.05
C GLY A 86 3.77 3.18 0.26
N SER A 87 5.08 3.39 0.24
CA SER A 87 5.67 4.71 0.43
C SER A 87 5.33 5.67 -0.72
N ALA A 88 5.41 5.20 -1.97
CA ALA A 88 5.07 5.99 -3.14
C ALA A 88 3.60 6.44 -3.11
N THR A 89 2.66 5.53 -2.93
CA THR A 89 1.22 5.87 -2.90
C THR A 89 0.87 6.81 -1.76
N ARG A 90 1.47 6.64 -0.58
CA ARG A 90 1.31 7.55 0.55
C ARG A 90 1.83 8.97 0.26
N GLN A 91 2.98 9.09 -0.41
CA GLN A 91 3.60 10.39 -0.74
C GLN A 91 2.96 11.04 -1.96
N LEU A 92 2.29 10.28 -2.83
CA LEU A 92 1.58 10.75 -4.01
C LEU A 92 0.09 10.97 -3.77
N ILE A 93 -0.36 10.94 -2.51
CA ILE A 93 -1.77 11.18 -2.17
C ILE A 93 -2.28 12.47 -2.82
N GLY A 94 -3.40 12.35 -3.55
CA GLY A 94 -4.00 13.41 -4.35
C GLY A 94 -3.71 13.32 -5.85
N ALA A 95 -2.90 12.36 -6.33
CA ALA A 95 -2.95 11.89 -7.71
C ALA A 95 -4.18 11.01 -7.89
N GLU A 96 -4.86 11.11 -9.02
CA GLU A 96 -6.07 10.31 -9.31
C GLU A 96 -5.68 8.95 -9.88
N GLU A 97 -4.68 8.92 -10.76
CA GLU A 97 -4.18 7.70 -11.39
C GLU A 97 -2.67 7.54 -11.20
N ILE A 98 -2.26 6.42 -10.61
CA ILE A 98 -0.85 6.08 -10.36
C ILE A 98 -0.52 4.78 -11.07
N ALA A 99 0.47 4.80 -11.97
CA ALA A 99 1.08 3.60 -12.52
C ALA A 99 2.36 3.26 -11.74
N ILE A 100 2.59 1.99 -11.43
CA ILE A 100 3.80 1.53 -10.73
C ILE A 100 4.51 0.51 -11.61
N ASP A 101 5.75 0.82 -11.98
CA ASP A 101 6.63 -0.03 -12.78
C ASP A 101 7.95 -0.27 -12.04
N PHE A 102 8.07 -1.46 -11.43
CA PHE A 102 9.28 -1.94 -10.76
C PHE A 102 9.92 -3.11 -11.52
N GLY A 103 9.52 -3.33 -12.79
CA GLY A 103 9.97 -4.46 -13.59
C GLY A 103 9.53 -5.80 -13.01
N THR A 104 8.29 -5.87 -12.53
CA THR A 104 7.75 -7.09 -11.94
C THR A 104 7.61 -8.19 -12.99
N ASN A 105 8.18 -9.36 -12.71
CA ASN A 105 8.20 -10.51 -13.61
C ASN A 105 7.77 -11.82 -12.95
N ALA A 106 7.31 -11.76 -11.70
CA ALA A 106 6.79 -12.90 -10.95
C ALA A 106 5.48 -12.53 -10.23
N PRO A 107 4.50 -13.46 -10.11
CA PRO A 107 3.23 -13.20 -9.41
C PRO A 107 3.40 -12.67 -7.99
N ALA A 108 4.38 -13.18 -7.23
CA ALA A 108 4.66 -12.73 -5.87
C ALA A 108 5.11 -11.26 -5.80
N GLU A 109 5.75 -10.73 -6.85
CA GLU A 109 6.16 -9.33 -6.93
C GLU A 109 4.95 -8.43 -7.17
N ILE A 110 4.02 -8.84 -8.04
CA ILE A 110 2.74 -8.14 -8.24
C ILE A 110 1.97 -8.09 -6.92
N GLU A 111 1.86 -9.21 -6.21
CA GLU A 111 1.20 -9.26 -4.91
C GLU A 111 1.86 -8.31 -3.90
N ALA A 112 3.20 -8.29 -3.83
CA ALA A 112 3.93 -7.39 -2.94
C ALA A 112 3.68 -5.92 -3.27
N VAL A 113 3.74 -5.52 -4.54
CA VAL A 113 3.51 -4.14 -5.01
C VAL A 113 2.06 -3.74 -4.75
N ALA A 114 1.09 -4.56 -5.15
CA ALA A 114 -0.33 -4.28 -4.98
C ALA A 114 -0.72 -4.15 -3.50
N TYR A 115 -0.26 -5.08 -2.67
CA TYR A 115 -0.50 -5.03 -1.23
C TYR A 115 0.11 -3.77 -0.59
N GLY A 116 1.36 -3.44 -0.94
CA GLY A 116 2.03 -2.23 -0.49
C GLY A 116 1.26 -0.97 -0.89
N ALA A 117 0.90 -0.84 -2.16
CA ALA A 117 0.16 0.28 -2.71
C ALA A 117 -1.21 0.46 -2.02
N THR A 118 -1.94 -0.63 -1.79
CA THR A 118 -3.21 -0.63 -1.06
C THR A 118 -3.05 -0.11 0.37
N LEU A 119 -1.97 -0.50 1.07
CA LEU A 119 -1.70 -0.02 2.43
C LEU A 119 -1.27 1.44 2.47
N GLY A 120 -0.51 1.89 1.47
CA GLY A 120 -0.02 3.27 1.37
C GLY A 120 -1.11 4.26 1.00
N SER A 121 -2.09 3.86 0.21
CA SER A 121 -3.22 4.69 -0.18
C SER A 121 -4.22 4.95 0.95
N PHE A 122 -4.21 4.13 2.02
CA PHE A 122 -5.15 4.26 3.14
C PHE A 122 -5.09 5.63 3.80
N SER A 123 -6.23 6.32 3.84
CA SER A 123 -6.41 7.62 4.49
C SER A 123 -7.63 7.61 5.40
N GLU A 124 -7.43 7.87 6.70
CA GLU A 124 -8.52 7.95 7.68
C GLU A 124 -9.03 9.39 7.79
N LYS A 125 -10.24 9.64 7.30
CA LYS A 125 -10.89 10.96 7.33
C LYS A 125 -11.94 11.09 8.42
N GLY A 126 -12.49 9.97 8.89
CA GLY A 126 -13.73 9.89 9.66
C GLY A 126 -13.75 10.65 10.98
N MET A 127 -12.59 10.85 11.65
CA MET A 127 -12.51 11.45 12.99
C MET A 127 -11.83 12.83 13.03
N ARG A 128 -11.66 13.49 11.88
CA ARG A 128 -10.85 14.73 11.80
C ARG A 128 -11.64 16.04 11.86
N GLY A 129 -12.95 16.02 11.94
CA GLY A 129 -13.76 17.23 12.03
C GLY A 129 -13.45 18.22 10.89
N LYS A 130 -13.18 19.48 11.22
CA LYS A 130 -12.93 20.55 10.22
C LYS A 130 -11.69 20.31 9.35
N SER A 131 -10.69 19.58 9.83
CA SER A 131 -9.48 19.28 9.05
C SER A 131 -9.68 18.16 8.02
N ALA A 132 -10.82 17.46 8.03
CA ALA A 132 -11.11 16.42 7.06
C ALA A 132 -11.11 16.95 5.61
N SER A 133 -11.55 18.19 5.40
CA SER A 133 -11.59 18.82 4.07
C SER A 133 -10.21 19.14 3.48
N SER A 134 -9.15 19.17 4.31
CA SER A 134 -7.78 19.40 3.85
C SER A 134 -7.04 18.12 3.46
N ILE A 135 -7.64 16.96 3.73
CA ILE A 135 -7.05 15.66 3.38
C ILE A 135 -7.33 15.39 1.92
N LYS A 136 -6.27 15.17 1.15
CA LYS A 136 -6.36 14.77 -0.25
C LYS A 136 -6.99 13.38 -0.37
N ASN A 137 -7.61 13.13 -1.52
CA ASN A 137 -8.19 11.82 -1.82
C ASN A 137 -7.09 10.77 -2.07
N GLU A 138 -7.43 9.53 -1.80
CA GLU A 138 -6.68 8.37 -2.29
C GLU A 138 -6.75 8.34 -3.82
N ALA A 139 -5.79 7.68 -4.46
CA ALA A 139 -5.85 7.44 -5.90
C ALA A 139 -7.10 6.60 -6.23
N GLU A 140 -7.78 6.99 -7.29
CA GLU A 140 -8.95 6.24 -7.80
C GLU A 140 -8.50 4.95 -8.49
N THR A 141 -7.36 5.04 -9.19
CA THR A 141 -6.81 3.91 -9.93
C THR A 141 -5.32 3.75 -9.62
N ILE A 142 -4.90 2.53 -9.31
CA ILE A 142 -3.49 2.14 -9.22
C ILE A 142 -3.25 1.02 -10.22
N LEU A 143 -2.41 1.27 -11.20
CA LEU A 143 -2.01 0.33 -12.24
C LEU A 143 -0.66 -0.26 -11.90
N ILE A 144 -0.47 -1.56 -12.13
CA ILE A 144 0.82 -2.24 -11.97
C ILE A 144 1.27 -2.72 -13.34
N VAL A 145 2.42 -2.22 -13.79
CA VAL A 145 3.06 -2.66 -15.02
C VAL A 145 3.83 -3.95 -14.74
N SER A 146 3.60 -4.98 -15.56
CA SER A 146 4.20 -6.30 -15.33
C SER A 146 4.34 -7.09 -16.63
N GLU A 147 5.34 -7.96 -16.67
CA GLU A 147 5.54 -8.95 -17.74
C GLU A 147 4.89 -10.32 -17.43
N VAL A 148 4.26 -10.47 -16.27
CA VAL A 148 3.58 -11.70 -15.85
C VAL A 148 2.35 -11.96 -16.72
N GLN A 149 2.06 -13.23 -17.01
CA GLN A 149 0.88 -13.59 -17.79
C GLN A 149 -0.41 -13.11 -17.10
N PRO A 150 -1.40 -12.60 -17.85
CA PRO A 150 -2.58 -11.94 -17.29
C PRO A 150 -3.33 -12.76 -16.22
N ALA A 151 -3.52 -14.04 -16.43
CA ALA A 151 -4.24 -14.90 -15.48
C ALA A 151 -3.50 -15.03 -14.13
N GLU A 152 -2.18 -15.19 -14.15
CA GLU A 152 -1.36 -15.26 -12.93
C GLU A 152 -1.27 -13.90 -12.25
N ALA A 153 -1.20 -12.82 -13.02
CA ALA A 153 -1.21 -11.45 -12.51
C ALA A 153 -2.52 -11.11 -11.79
N GLU A 154 -3.67 -11.49 -12.37
CA GLU A 154 -5.01 -11.29 -11.80
C GLU A 154 -5.18 -12.06 -10.49
N GLU A 155 -4.70 -13.31 -10.43
CA GLU A 155 -4.74 -14.11 -9.20
C GLU A 155 -3.89 -13.47 -8.09
N ALA A 156 -2.68 -13.02 -8.40
CA ALA A 156 -1.80 -12.33 -7.46
C ALA A 156 -2.41 -11.01 -6.96
N LEU A 157 -3.00 -10.23 -7.86
CA LEU A 157 -3.70 -8.99 -7.53
C LEU A 157 -4.90 -9.26 -6.61
N THR A 158 -5.70 -10.28 -6.91
CA THR A 158 -6.84 -10.66 -6.08
C THR A 158 -6.41 -10.99 -4.66
N ARG A 159 -5.35 -11.79 -4.47
CA ARG A 159 -4.81 -12.08 -3.13
C ARG A 159 -4.34 -10.82 -2.40
N ALA A 160 -3.62 -9.96 -3.09
CA ALA A 160 -3.14 -8.69 -2.53
C ALA A 160 -4.28 -7.78 -2.06
N LEU A 161 -5.35 -7.68 -2.85
CA LEU A 161 -6.52 -6.86 -2.51
C LEU A 161 -7.26 -7.41 -1.29
N VAL A 162 -7.47 -8.73 -1.21
CA VAL A 162 -8.10 -9.36 -0.02
C VAL A 162 -7.30 -9.08 1.25
N LEU A 163 -5.98 -9.28 1.21
CA LEU A 163 -5.09 -8.99 2.34
C LEU A 163 -5.05 -7.49 2.67
N GLY A 164 -5.04 -6.65 1.64
CA GLY A 164 -5.03 -5.19 1.78
C GLY A 164 -6.29 -4.68 2.46
N GLU A 165 -7.46 -5.10 2.02
CA GLU A 165 -8.73 -4.69 2.60
C GLU A 165 -8.88 -5.20 4.04
N ALA A 166 -8.50 -6.44 4.33
CA ALA A 166 -8.50 -6.96 5.70
C ALA A 166 -7.59 -6.12 6.64
N THR A 167 -6.41 -5.72 6.13
CA THR A 167 -5.50 -4.85 6.89
C THR A 167 -6.04 -3.43 7.06
N LYS A 168 -6.68 -2.86 6.04
CA LYS A 168 -7.36 -1.55 6.14
C LYS A 168 -8.46 -1.58 7.20
N GLN A 169 -9.27 -2.65 7.24
CA GLN A 169 -10.31 -2.82 8.26
C GLN A 169 -9.71 -2.87 9.66
N ALA A 170 -8.62 -3.62 9.88
CA ALA A 170 -7.93 -3.65 11.17
C ALA A 170 -7.40 -2.26 11.55
N ARG A 171 -6.81 -1.52 10.62
CA ARG A 171 -6.32 -0.14 10.84
C ARG A 171 -7.46 0.81 11.16
N HIS A 172 -8.61 0.67 10.49
CA HIS A 172 -9.80 1.47 10.78
C HIS A 172 -10.29 1.23 12.21
N LEU A 173 -10.36 -0.03 12.67
CA LEU A 173 -10.71 -0.36 14.04
C LEU A 173 -9.73 0.25 15.06
N VAL A 174 -8.42 0.18 14.79
CA VAL A 174 -7.39 0.76 15.68
C VAL A 174 -7.50 2.28 15.76
N ASN A 175 -7.92 2.95 14.69
CA ASN A 175 -8.04 4.41 14.63
C ASN A 175 -9.33 4.95 15.25
N GLN A 176 -10.31 4.10 15.53
CA GLN A 176 -11.56 4.55 16.15
C GLN A 176 -11.35 4.93 17.62
N PRO A 177 -11.88 6.06 18.07
CA PRO A 177 -11.81 6.45 19.48
C PRO A 177 -12.72 5.56 20.35
N PRO A 178 -12.44 5.43 21.67
CA PRO A 178 -13.21 4.58 22.59
C PRO A 178 -14.70 4.94 22.68
N SER A 179 -15.07 6.17 22.32
CA SER A 179 -16.47 6.60 22.24
C SER A 179 -17.25 5.96 21.08
N HIS A 180 -16.55 5.38 20.10
CA HIS A 180 -17.13 4.72 18.92
C HIS A 180 -16.82 3.23 18.90
N LEU A 181 -15.62 2.85 19.36
CA LEU A 181 -15.20 1.46 19.44
C LEU A 181 -15.09 1.02 20.91
N TYR A 182 -16.10 0.35 21.39
CA TYR A 182 -16.18 -0.29 22.71
C TYR A 182 -16.62 -1.76 22.53
N PRO A 183 -16.57 -2.61 23.56
CA PRO A 183 -16.76 -4.06 23.40
C PRO A 183 -18.01 -4.46 22.62
N GLU A 184 -19.15 -3.83 22.88
CA GLU A 184 -20.39 -4.16 22.18
C GLU A 184 -20.34 -3.74 20.70
N SER A 185 -19.87 -2.51 20.39
CA SER A 185 -19.77 -2.03 19.01
C SER A 185 -18.73 -2.80 18.21
N PHE A 186 -17.64 -3.25 18.85
CA PHE A 186 -16.67 -4.14 18.20
C PHE A 186 -17.30 -5.48 17.84
N ALA A 187 -18.07 -6.11 18.76
CA ALA A 187 -18.77 -7.35 18.49
C ALA A 187 -19.77 -7.20 17.34
N GLN A 188 -20.53 -6.09 17.30
CA GLN A 188 -21.47 -5.79 16.21
C GLN A 188 -20.75 -5.61 14.85
N GLN A 189 -19.64 -4.89 14.82
CA GLN A 189 -18.82 -4.73 13.61
C GLN A 189 -18.24 -6.08 13.15
N ALA A 190 -17.74 -6.90 14.07
CA ALA A 190 -17.25 -8.22 13.75
C ALA A 190 -18.36 -9.11 13.16
N GLN A 191 -19.57 -9.09 13.73
CA GLN A 191 -20.72 -9.82 13.20
C GLN A 191 -21.08 -9.36 11.76
N GLN A 192 -21.04 -8.06 11.51
CA GLN A 192 -21.27 -7.52 10.17
C GLN A 192 -20.23 -7.98 9.15
N LEU A 193 -18.94 -7.91 9.52
CA LEU A 193 -17.83 -8.30 8.65
C LEU A 193 -17.89 -9.78 8.23
N VAL A 194 -18.34 -10.67 9.13
CA VAL A 194 -18.38 -12.10 8.82
C VAL A 194 -19.73 -12.57 8.28
N SER A 195 -20.77 -11.71 8.29
CA SER A 195 -22.12 -12.09 7.88
C SER A 195 -22.24 -12.54 6.41
N GLU A 196 -21.29 -12.17 5.58
CA GLU A 196 -21.25 -12.52 4.15
C GLU A 196 -20.51 -13.85 3.89
N TYR A 197 -19.89 -14.44 4.93
CA TYR A 197 -19.09 -15.67 4.80
C TYR A 197 -19.83 -16.85 5.42
N GLU A 198 -20.36 -17.76 4.58
CA GLU A 198 -21.14 -18.93 5.04
C GLU A 198 -20.32 -19.89 5.93
N ASP A 199 -19.01 -19.97 5.72
CA ASP A 199 -18.11 -20.88 6.44
C ASP A 199 -17.58 -20.26 7.75
N VAL A 200 -17.98 -19.04 8.11
CA VAL A 200 -17.54 -18.35 9.33
C VAL A 200 -18.70 -18.21 10.30
N SER A 201 -18.54 -18.74 11.51
CA SER A 201 -19.50 -18.54 12.60
C SER A 201 -18.90 -17.62 13.67
N ILE A 202 -19.74 -16.78 14.27
CA ILE A 202 -19.36 -15.88 15.36
C ILE A 202 -20.29 -16.09 16.55
N GLU A 203 -19.70 -16.23 17.74
CA GLU A 203 -20.40 -16.31 19.00
C GLU A 203 -19.97 -15.16 19.90
N VAL A 204 -20.95 -14.41 20.42
CA VAL A 204 -20.72 -13.25 21.27
C VAL A 204 -21.12 -13.57 22.70
N TYR A 205 -20.19 -13.37 23.62
CA TYR A 205 -20.39 -13.53 25.06
C TYR A 205 -20.63 -12.15 25.68
N ASN A 206 -21.84 -11.93 26.17
CA ASN A 206 -22.14 -10.74 26.96
C ASN A 206 -21.53 -10.85 28.38
N TYR A 207 -21.57 -9.74 29.13
CA TYR A 207 -20.95 -9.65 30.43
C TYR A 207 -21.48 -10.73 31.44
N GLU A 208 -22.78 -10.97 31.43
CA GLU A 208 -23.40 -11.96 32.34
C GLU A 208 -22.91 -13.36 32.03
N ARG A 209 -22.82 -13.73 30.78
CA ARG A 209 -22.31 -15.02 30.33
C ARG A 209 -20.81 -15.16 30.60
N LEU A 210 -20.01 -14.11 30.44
CA LEU A 210 -18.60 -14.12 30.80
C LEU A 210 -18.38 -14.44 32.29
N LEU A 211 -19.21 -13.88 33.16
CA LEU A 211 -19.16 -14.20 34.60
C LEU A 211 -19.59 -15.64 34.88
N ALA A 212 -20.69 -16.10 34.30
CA ALA A 212 -21.24 -17.43 34.50
C ALA A 212 -20.28 -18.54 34.05
N GLU A 213 -19.53 -18.30 32.95
CA GLU A 213 -18.58 -19.26 32.38
C GLU A 213 -17.13 -19.09 32.92
N GLY A 214 -16.91 -18.20 33.90
CA GLY A 214 -15.64 -18.06 34.61
C GLY A 214 -14.56 -17.23 33.91
N PHE A 215 -14.91 -16.40 32.92
CA PHE A 215 -13.98 -15.49 32.23
C PHE A 215 -13.65 -14.23 33.07
N GLY A 216 -13.23 -14.43 34.32
CA GLY A 216 -13.04 -13.37 35.32
C GLY A 216 -12.03 -12.28 34.90
N GLY A 217 -10.99 -12.65 34.15
CA GLY A 217 -10.01 -11.70 33.63
C GLY A 217 -10.63 -10.69 32.67
N ILE A 218 -11.42 -11.15 31.70
CA ILE A 218 -12.11 -10.28 30.70
C ILE A 218 -13.18 -9.44 31.41
N ALA A 219 -14.01 -10.08 32.28
CA ALA A 219 -15.06 -9.39 33.00
C ALA A 219 -14.49 -8.31 33.95
N GLY A 220 -13.35 -8.59 34.61
CA GLY A 220 -12.70 -7.62 35.49
C GLY A 220 -12.16 -6.38 34.77
N VAL A 221 -11.58 -6.56 33.59
CA VAL A 221 -11.12 -5.41 32.75
C VAL A 221 -12.30 -4.62 32.19
N GLY A 222 -13.40 -5.30 31.85
CA GLY A 222 -14.59 -4.66 31.26
C GLY A 222 -15.47 -3.88 32.25
N GLN A 223 -15.13 -3.84 33.54
CA GLN A 223 -15.87 -3.08 34.57
C GLN A 223 -15.51 -1.58 34.64
N GLY A 224 -14.49 -1.13 33.90
CA GLY A 224 -13.99 0.25 33.92
C GLY A 224 -14.85 1.24 33.15
#